data_3dba92bcc7a954f80274c1cd06a2caed
#
_entry.id   3dba92bcc7a954f80274c1cd06a2caed
#
_cell.length_a   1.000
_cell.length_b   1.000
_cell.length_c   1.000
_cell.angle_alpha   90.00
_cell.angle_beta   90.00
_cell.angle_gamma   90.00
#
_symmetry.space_group_name_H-M   'P 1'
#
loop_
_entity.id
_entity.type
_entity.pdbx_description
1 polymer ?
#
loop_
_entity_poly.entity_id
_entity_poly.type
_entity_poly.pdbx_seq_one_letter_code
_entity_poly.pdbx_strand_id
1 'polypeptide(L)'
;MNYSFLFAPVAAQAVSFSVSLAESRIPDHPADPLLRPASGSLKAGYSTRYEFRGLIPAGCNQTAPVSLDWRSDLNEHYSFILALKEELFPGRPAIDLDDETVVDLGFQRKLGKAAYAAFSLRANDGGLAGLASERLFGNSSTTYEASLVLRRDLDFLPGFYVQGSSAYSFYGITGWWFDMCTGSDSRLTENLYMGFKFGAVLSSSYWPSGGNGWQALYFRVTASYRLFGDVFVEPFAGLHWLGRGGHGLNRTYGETLVKGNRWVTGVSLVYSF
;
A
#
# COMPACT_ATOMS: atom_id res chain seq x y z
N MET A 1 24.95 29.77 -25.89
CA MET A 1 23.62 29.53 -25.34
C MET A 1 23.64 28.21 -24.62
N ASN A 2 23.72 28.24 -23.29
CA ASN A 2 23.75 27.01 -22.46
C ASN A 2 22.32 26.69 -22.05
N TYR A 3 21.74 25.62 -22.60
CA TYR A 3 20.49 25.06 -22.11
C TYR A 3 20.79 24.11 -20.96
N SER A 4 20.74 24.63 -19.74
CA SER A 4 20.68 23.81 -18.53
C SER A 4 19.25 23.26 -18.41
N PHE A 5 19.05 22.02 -18.85
CA PHE A 5 17.82 21.27 -18.52
C PHE A 5 17.88 20.90 -17.04
N LEU A 6 17.21 21.68 -16.22
CA LEU A 6 16.85 21.28 -14.85
C LEU A 6 15.83 20.16 -14.93
N PHE A 7 16.31 18.92 -14.87
CA PHE A 7 15.44 17.79 -14.51
C PHE A 7 15.08 17.97 -13.02
N ALA A 8 13.92 18.52 -12.76
CA ALA A 8 13.31 18.34 -11.45
C ALA A 8 13.06 16.81 -11.29
N PRO A 9 13.46 16.20 -10.18
CA PRO A 9 13.17 14.79 -9.97
C PRO A 9 11.65 14.63 -9.88
N VAL A 10 11.07 13.98 -10.87
CA VAL A 10 9.70 13.50 -10.82
C VAL A 10 9.74 12.26 -9.95
N ALA A 11 9.34 12.40 -8.73
CA ALA A 11 9.33 11.34 -7.77
C ALA A 11 7.89 10.86 -7.52
N ALA A 12 7.67 9.63 -7.39
CA ALA A 12 6.41 8.96 -7.52
C ALA A 12 6.01 8.09 -6.33
N GLN A 13 4.95 7.40 -6.35
CA GLN A 13 4.26 6.94 -5.21
C GLN A 13 3.81 5.50 -5.14
N ALA A 14 3.76 4.97 -3.97
CA ALA A 14 2.93 3.84 -3.64
C ALA A 14 1.88 4.21 -2.59
N VAL A 15 0.72 3.62 -2.67
CA VAL A 15 -0.24 3.57 -1.59
C VAL A 15 0.13 2.40 -0.71
N SER A 16 0.53 2.67 0.49
CA SER A 16 0.79 1.61 1.44
C SER A 16 -0.49 1.25 2.17
N PHE A 17 -1.18 0.28 1.64
CA PHE A 17 -1.95 -0.58 2.50
C PHE A 17 -1.07 -1.75 2.91
N SER A 18 -1.30 -2.26 4.10
CA SER A 18 -0.69 -3.47 4.64
C SER A 18 -0.92 -4.74 3.77
N VAL A 19 -1.04 -4.57 2.47
CA VAL A 19 -1.44 -5.58 1.50
C VAL A 19 -0.63 -5.50 0.22
N SER A 20 0.49 -4.77 0.18
CA SER A 20 1.31 -4.63 -1.03
C SER A 20 1.75 -5.98 -1.62
N LEU A 21 1.91 -6.99 -0.76
CA LEU A 21 2.24 -8.35 -1.19
C LEU A 21 1.16 -9.05 -2.03
N ALA A 22 -0.08 -8.55 -1.99
CA ALA A 22 -1.18 -9.11 -2.76
C ALA A 22 -1.52 -8.28 -4.00
N GLU A 23 -1.02 -7.06 -4.10
CA GLU A 23 -1.37 -6.13 -5.18
C GLU A 23 -0.42 -6.19 -6.38
N SER A 24 0.73 -6.84 -6.28
CA SER A 24 1.63 -7.04 -7.42
C SER A 24 1.11 -8.11 -8.40
N ARG A 25 -0.20 -8.16 -8.64
CA ARG A 25 -0.69 -8.80 -9.86
C ARG A 25 -0.52 -7.82 -11.02
N ILE A 26 0.64 -7.87 -11.61
CA ILE A 26 0.67 -7.76 -13.06
C ILE A 26 -0.23 -8.88 -13.54
N PRO A 27 -1.29 -8.57 -14.33
CA PRO A 27 -2.19 -9.60 -14.85
C PRO A 27 -1.34 -10.71 -15.43
N ASP A 28 -1.60 -11.93 -15.01
CA ASP A 28 -0.86 -13.09 -15.52
C ASP A 28 -0.75 -12.94 -17.03
N HIS A 29 0.43 -12.66 -17.53
CA HIS A 29 0.72 -12.93 -18.91
C HIS A 29 0.17 -14.34 -19.17
N PRO A 30 -0.51 -14.63 -20.31
CA PRO A 30 -0.76 -16.00 -20.70
C PRO A 30 0.60 -16.67 -20.77
N ALA A 31 1.01 -17.20 -19.64
CA ALA A 31 2.35 -17.62 -19.40
C ALA A 31 2.55 -18.90 -20.20
N ASP A 32 3.58 -18.87 -20.91
CA ASP A 32 4.39 -20.06 -21.16
C ASP A 32 4.52 -20.80 -19.81
N PRO A 33 4.10 -22.09 -19.71
CA PRO A 33 4.00 -22.83 -18.44
C PRO A 33 5.35 -23.24 -17.84
N LEU A 34 6.42 -22.68 -18.30
CA LEU A 34 7.73 -22.83 -17.67
C LEU A 34 7.72 -22.02 -16.37
N LEU A 35 7.58 -22.75 -15.26
CA LEU A 35 7.73 -22.29 -13.89
C LEU A 35 8.87 -21.26 -13.81
N ARG A 36 8.55 -19.97 -13.79
CA ARG A 36 9.50 -18.97 -13.34
C ARG A 36 9.61 -19.16 -11.84
N PRO A 37 10.73 -19.61 -11.32
CA PRO A 37 10.90 -19.91 -9.88
C PRO A 37 10.79 -18.66 -9.02
N ALA A 38 10.85 -17.50 -9.63
CA ALA A 38 10.69 -16.21 -8.97
C ALA A 38 10.06 -15.19 -9.91
N SER A 39 9.29 -14.27 -9.37
CA SER A 39 8.72 -13.11 -10.06
C SER A 39 8.78 -11.91 -9.14
N GLY A 40 8.79 -10.71 -9.70
CA GLY A 40 8.82 -9.52 -8.89
C GLY A 40 8.51 -8.26 -9.68
N SER A 41 8.45 -7.15 -8.95
CA SER A 41 8.36 -5.83 -9.56
C SER A 41 9.20 -4.81 -8.80
N LEU A 42 9.83 -3.92 -9.53
CA LEU A 42 10.43 -2.70 -9.02
C LEU A 42 9.54 -1.54 -9.43
N LYS A 43 9.12 -0.75 -8.47
CA LYS A 43 8.23 0.38 -8.69
C LYS A 43 8.83 1.65 -8.13
N ALA A 44 8.79 2.71 -8.92
CA ALA A 44 9.14 4.05 -8.49
C ALA A 44 8.11 5.03 -9.05
N GLY A 45 7.81 6.06 -8.32
CA GLY A 45 6.80 6.91 -8.87
C GLY A 45 6.54 8.23 -8.04
N TYR A 46 5.37 8.98 -8.15
CA TYR A 46 4.99 10.24 -7.48
C TYR A 46 3.53 10.25 -7.03
N SER A 47 3.20 10.81 -5.87
CA SER A 47 1.86 11.19 -5.49
C SER A 47 1.75 12.56 -4.89
N THR A 48 0.57 13.05 -5.03
CA THR A 48 0.17 14.31 -4.44
C THR A 48 -0.02 14.26 -2.93
N ARG A 49 -0.01 13.06 -2.31
CA ARG A 49 -0.21 12.89 -0.87
C ARG A 49 0.35 11.56 -0.38
N TYR A 50 0.94 11.58 0.80
CA TYR A 50 1.23 10.37 1.56
C TYR A 50 -0.06 9.78 2.12
N GLU A 51 -0.13 8.48 2.10
CA GLU A 51 -1.27 7.72 2.61
C GLU A 51 -0.79 6.57 3.50
N PHE A 52 -1.25 6.55 4.72
CA PHE A 52 -0.99 5.48 5.67
C PHE A 52 -2.31 4.84 6.08
N ARG A 53 -2.54 3.60 5.64
CA ARG A 53 -3.72 2.80 6.01
C ARG A 53 -5.05 3.56 5.90
N GLY A 54 -5.28 4.21 4.76
CA GLY A 54 -6.48 5.00 4.50
C GLY A 54 -6.50 6.37 5.17
N LEU A 55 -5.50 6.72 5.97
CA LEU A 55 -5.33 8.02 6.57
C LEU A 55 -4.37 8.88 5.75
N ILE A 56 -4.68 10.14 5.59
CA ILE A 56 -3.81 11.12 4.92
C ILE A 56 -3.32 12.11 5.98
N PRO A 57 -2.04 12.03 6.39
CA PRO A 57 -1.48 12.94 7.37
C PRO A 57 -1.56 14.40 6.95
N ALA A 58 -1.74 15.27 7.92
CA ALA A 58 -1.75 16.70 7.69
C ALA A 58 -0.36 17.18 7.27
N GLY A 59 -0.30 18.04 6.26
CA GLY A 59 0.96 18.62 5.82
C GLY A 59 1.77 17.80 4.82
N CYS A 60 1.51 16.51 4.64
CA CYS A 60 2.13 15.70 3.61
C CYS A 60 1.45 15.94 2.26
N ASN A 61 2.06 16.76 1.43
CA ASN A 61 1.49 17.15 0.15
C ASN A 61 2.13 16.44 -1.05
N GLN A 62 3.26 15.76 -0.85
CA GLN A 62 3.96 15.04 -1.93
C GLN A 62 4.78 13.92 -1.33
N THR A 63 4.83 12.80 -2.02
CA THR A 63 5.71 11.68 -1.64
C THR A 63 6.34 11.02 -2.85
N ALA A 64 7.43 10.34 -2.59
CA ALA A 64 8.27 9.67 -3.54
C ALA A 64 8.64 8.27 -3.05
N PRO A 65 7.81 7.24 -3.19
CA PRO A 65 8.23 5.91 -2.82
C PRO A 65 8.93 5.16 -3.93
N VAL A 66 9.79 4.30 -3.49
CA VAL A 66 10.37 3.21 -4.26
C VAL A 66 9.96 1.90 -3.59
N SER A 67 9.55 0.90 -4.35
CA SER A 67 9.27 -0.42 -3.78
C SER A 67 9.82 -1.53 -4.65
N LEU A 68 10.21 -2.61 -3.98
CA LEU A 68 10.56 -3.90 -4.56
C LEU A 68 9.63 -4.94 -3.96
N ASP A 69 8.83 -5.58 -4.79
CA ASP A 69 8.05 -6.75 -4.43
C ASP A 69 8.68 -7.97 -5.11
N TRP A 70 8.92 -9.02 -4.33
CA TRP A 70 9.49 -10.26 -4.83
C TRP A 70 8.76 -11.47 -4.28
N ARG A 71 8.58 -12.45 -5.14
CA ARG A 71 7.93 -13.71 -4.82
C ARG A 71 8.72 -14.86 -5.39
N SER A 72 8.92 -15.91 -4.61
CA SER A 72 9.48 -17.18 -5.05
C SER A 72 8.52 -18.32 -4.72
N ASP A 73 8.12 -19.07 -5.74
CA ASP A 73 7.28 -20.24 -5.55
C ASP A 73 8.13 -21.39 -4.97
N LEU A 74 7.79 -21.83 -3.77
CA LEU A 74 8.44 -22.96 -3.11
C LEU A 74 7.92 -24.29 -3.63
N ASN A 75 6.62 -24.32 -3.99
CA ASN A 75 5.94 -25.42 -4.66
C ASN A 75 4.61 -24.89 -5.26
N GLU A 76 3.78 -25.78 -5.81
CA GLU A 76 2.49 -25.40 -6.42
C GLU A 76 1.48 -24.72 -5.47
N HIS A 77 1.67 -24.86 -4.16
CA HIS A 77 0.76 -24.33 -3.15
C HIS A 77 1.35 -23.17 -2.33
N TYR A 78 2.65 -23.12 -2.16
CA TYR A 78 3.32 -22.17 -1.27
C TYR A 78 4.30 -21.28 -2.01
N SER A 79 4.32 -20.02 -1.65
CA SER A 79 5.30 -19.03 -2.11
C SER A 79 5.87 -18.27 -0.92
N PHE A 80 7.15 -17.97 -0.98
CA PHE A 80 7.78 -16.96 -0.13
C PHE A 80 7.60 -15.60 -0.76
N ILE A 81 7.41 -14.57 0.06
CA ILE A 81 7.19 -13.19 -0.38
C ILE A 81 8.07 -12.24 0.43
N LEU A 82 8.66 -11.27 -0.27
CA LEU A 82 9.44 -10.17 0.28
C LEU A 82 8.93 -8.88 -0.35
N ALA A 83 8.63 -7.86 0.47
CA ALA A 83 8.46 -6.51 -0.01
C ALA A 83 9.37 -5.56 0.76
N LEU A 84 10.00 -4.67 0.01
CA LEU A 84 10.77 -3.55 0.53
C LEU A 84 10.13 -2.27 -0.01
N LYS A 85 9.93 -1.30 0.85
CA LYS A 85 9.38 -0.01 0.44
C LYS A 85 10.13 1.10 1.17
N GLU A 86 10.43 2.13 0.43
CA GLU A 86 10.91 3.41 0.94
C GLU A 86 9.92 4.49 0.52
N GLU A 87 9.41 5.27 1.45
CA GLU A 87 8.52 6.41 1.19
C GLU A 87 9.27 7.69 1.54
N LEU A 88 9.71 8.42 0.52
CA LEU A 88 10.45 9.65 0.68
C LEU A 88 9.50 10.86 0.72
N PHE A 89 9.80 11.83 1.56
CA PHE A 89 9.07 13.10 1.66
C PHE A 89 9.93 14.24 1.11
N PRO A 90 9.86 14.57 -0.21
CA PRO A 90 10.74 15.55 -0.85
C PRO A 90 10.51 16.99 -0.38
N GLY A 91 9.50 17.26 0.43
CA GLY A 91 9.25 18.51 1.12
C GLY A 91 9.20 18.25 2.63
N ARG A 92 9.56 19.22 3.46
CA ARG A 92 9.35 19.08 4.90
C ARG A 92 7.84 19.05 5.19
N PRO A 93 7.28 17.94 5.67
CA PRO A 93 5.89 17.92 6.06
C PRO A 93 5.63 18.88 7.24
N ALA A 94 4.41 19.38 7.34
CA ALA A 94 4.05 20.30 8.44
C ALA A 94 4.01 19.61 9.82
N ILE A 95 3.94 18.27 9.83
CA ILE A 95 4.14 17.43 11.02
C ILE A 95 5.47 16.72 10.79
N ASP A 96 6.42 16.80 11.69
CA ASP A 96 7.77 16.21 11.60
C ASP A 96 7.73 14.71 11.30
N LEU A 97 7.36 14.35 10.05
CA LEU A 97 7.40 12.99 9.55
C LEU A 97 8.77 12.74 8.93
N ASP A 98 9.43 11.71 9.42
CA ASP A 98 10.59 11.13 8.77
C ASP A 98 10.17 10.24 7.60
N ASP A 99 11.08 10.01 6.66
CA ASP A 99 10.90 9.05 5.59
C ASP A 99 10.53 7.68 6.18
N GLU A 100 9.69 6.93 5.46
CA GLU A 100 9.20 5.63 5.94
C GLU A 100 9.90 4.50 5.21
N THR A 101 10.55 3.62 5.95
CA THR A 101 11.09 2.36 5.43
C THR A 101 10.23 1.20 5.90
N VAL A 102 9.80 0.34 4.98
CA VAL A 102 9.01 -0.85 5.28
C VAL A 102 9.71 -2.07 4.74
N VAL A 103 9.88 -3.07 5.61
CA VAL A 103 10.32 -4.42 5.24
C VAL A 103 9.23 -5.41 5.61
N ASP A 104 8.79 -6.21 4.65
CA ASP A 104 7.71 -7.18 4.84
C ASP A 104 8.17 -8.55 4.33
N LEU A 105 8.14 -9.57 5.20
CA LEU A 105 8.57 -10.93 4.91
C LEU A 105 7.44 -11.89 5.22
N GLY A 106 7.13 -12.81 4.31
CA GLY A 106 6.01 -13.70 4.55
C GLY A 106 5.91 -14.90 3.63
N PHE A 107 4.81 -15.61 3.82
CA PHE A 107 4.44 -16.77 3.04
C PHE A 107 3.01 -16.63 2.52
N GLN A 108 2.80 -17.02 1.28
CA GLN A 108 1.49 -17.14 0.68
C GLN A 108 1.16 -18.60 0.44
N ARG A 109 -0.10 -18.99 0.70
CA ARG A 109 -0.65 -20.29 0.38
C ARG A 109 -1.83 -20.14 -0.55
N LYS A 110 -1.84 -20.88 -1.65
CA LYS A 110 -3.02 -21.03 -2.51
C LYS A 110 -4.06 -21.91 -1.79
N LEU A 111 -5.30 -21.45 -1.70
CA LEU A 111 -6.44 -22.14 -1.08
C LEU A 111 -7.40 -22.72 -2.14
N GLY A 112 -6.87 -23.08 -3.30
CA GLY A 112 -7.62 -23.52 -4.46
C GLY A 112 -7.29 -22.67 -5.69
N LYS A 113 -8.17 -22.69 -6.69
CA LYS A 113 -7.94 -21.98 -7.97
C LYS A 113 -8.12 -20.45 -7.85
N ALA A 114 -9.03 -20.01 -6.98
CA ALA A 114 -9.51 -18.64 -6.93
C ALA A 114 -9.25 -17.97 -5.58
N ALA A 115 -8.49 -18.57 -4.68
CA ALA A 115 -8.26 -17.98 -3.35
C ALA A 115 -6.84 -18.22 -2.86
N TYR A 116 -6.36 -17.29 -2.01
CA TYR A 116 -5.12 -17.46 -1.26
C TYR A 116 -5.19 -16.83 0.13
N ALA A 117 -4.31 -17.30 1.00
CA ALA A 117 -3.98 -16.69 2.28
C ALA A 117 -2.50 -16.31 2.29
N ALA A 118 -2.17 -15.15 2.85
CA ALA A 118 -0.79 -14.74 3.07
C ALA A 118 -0.61 -14.30 4.51
N PHE A 119 0.49 -14.74 5.11
CA PHE A 119 0.94 -14.30 6.43
C PHE A 119 2.29 -13.62 6.27
N SER A 120 2.48 -12.47 6.94
CA SER A 120 3.75 -11.78 6.94
C SER A 120 4.09 -11.14 8.28
N LEU A 121 5.39 -10.90 8.47
CA LEU A 121 5.95 -10.06 9.52
C LEU A 121 6.52 -8.81 8.88
N ARG A 122 6.17 -7.67 9.44
CA ARG A 122 6.51 -6.35 8.94
C ARG A 122 7.29 -5.56 9.97
N ALA A 123 8.33 -4.89 9.52
CA ALA A 123 8.97 -3.79 10.24
C ALA A 123 8.69 -2.49 9.49
N ASN A 124 8.20 -1.46 10.18
CA ASN A 124 8.12 -0.09 9.68
C ASN A 124 9.03 0.78 10.52
N ASP A 125 9.78 1.65 9.88
CA ASP A 125 10.55 2.72 10.53
C ASP A 125 10.18 4.06 9.92
N GLY A 126 9.94 5.09 10.75
CA GLY A 126 9.47 6.39 10.30
C GLY A 126 7.97 6.45 9.96
N GLY A 127 7.60 7.40 9.11
CA GLY A 127 6.23 7.64 8.67
C GLY A 127 5.25 7.98 9.81
N LEU A 128 3.95 7.85 9.55
CA LEU A 128 2.94 8.15 10.57
C LEU A 128 2.95 7.15 11.74
N ALA A 129 3.29 5.89 11.49
CA ALA A 129 3.37 4.88 12.54
C ALA A 129 4.54 5.17 13.48
N GLY A 130 5.72 5.51 12.95
CA GLY A 130 6.89 5.90 13.73
C GLY A 130 6.63 7.14 14.56
N LEU A 131 6.11 8.21 13.96
CA LEU A 131 5.73 9.42 14.66
C LEU A 131 4.76 9.16 15.82
N ALA A 132 3.74 8.33 15.59
CA ALA A 132 2.77 7.96 16.62
C ALA A 132 3.44 7.13 17.72
N SER A 133 4.32 6.19 17.38
CA SER A 133 5.07 5.39 18.35
C SER A 133 5.91 6.27 19.28
N GLU A 134 6.63 7.24 18.74
CA GLU A 134 7.46 8.15 19.53
C GLU A 134 6.62 9.10 20.39
N ARG A 135 5.68 9.82 19.78
CA ARG A 135 4.92 10.88 20.46
C ARG A 135 3.89 10.36 21.46
N LEU A 136 3.33 9.16 21.21
CA LEU A 136 2.23 8.64 22.03
C LEU A 136 2.64 7.61 23.05
N PHE A 137 3.61 6.80 22.68
CA PHE A 137 4.01 5.66 23.47
C PHE A 137 5.42 5.82 24.05
N GLY A 138 6.15 6.87 23.63
CA GLY A 138 7.54 7.12 24.04
C GLY A 138 8.50 6.01 23.60
N ASN A 139 8.14 5.28 22.56
CA ASN A 139 8.94 4.20 21.97
C ASN A 139 9.83 4.74 20.83
N SER A 140 10.56 3.85 20.14
CA SER A 140 11.30 4.20 18.93
C SER A 140 10.36 4.46 17.74
N SER A 141 10.88 5.08 16.67
CA SER A 141 10.17 5.24 15.39
C SER A 141 9.81 3.92 14.73
N THR A 142 10.45 2.82 15.14
CA THR A 142 10.24 1.50 14.56
C THR A 142 9.02 0.81 15.18
N THR A 143 8.18 0.21 14.32
CA THR A 143 7.04 -0.62 14.72
C THR A 143 7.14 -2.01 14.09
N TYR A 144 6.69 -3.04 14.82
CA TYR A 144 6.65 -4.41 14.31
C TYR A 144 5.23 -4.95 14.30
N GLU A 145 4.87 -5.63 13.22
CA GLU A 145 3.53 -6.13 13.00
C GLU A 145 3.53 -7.55 12.42
N ALA A 146 2.49 -8.30 12.77
CA ALA A 146 2.15 -9.55 12.10
C ALA A 146 0.84 -9.36 11.32
N SER A 147 0.79 -9.76 10.06
CA SER A 147 -0.38 -9.59 9.23
C SER A 147 -0.87 -10.89 8.60
N LEU A 148 -2.17 -10.95 8.37
CA LEU A 148 -2.86 -12.00 7.62
C LEU A 148 -3.70 -11.36 6.53
N VAL A 149 -3.56 -11.87 5.31
CA VAL A 149 -4.38 -11.48 4.16
C VAL A 149 -5.12 -12.69 3.64
N LEU A 150 -6.39 -12.51 3.35
CA LEU A 150 -7.23 -13.49 2.65
C LEU A 150 -7.82 -12.82 1.42
N ARG A 151 -7.64 -13.42 0.27
CA ARG A 151 -8.26 -12.96 -0.99
C ARG A 151 -8.97 -14.11 -1.68
N ARG A 152 -10.10 -13.78 -2.29
CA ARG A 152 -10.85 -14.66 -3.16
C ARG A 152 -11.28 -13.92 -4.42
N ASP A 153 -10.90 -14.45 -5.57
CA ASP A 153 -11.42 -13.98 -6.85
C ASP A 153 -12.83 -14.55 -7.04
N LEU A 154 -13.72 -13.79 -7.67
CA LEU A 154 -15.13 -14.16 -7.80
C LEU A 154 -15.36 -14.88 -9.14
N ASP A 155 -15.62 -16.19 -9.08
CA ASP A 155 -15.79 -17.03 -10.27
C ASP A 155 -16.94 -16.57 -11.20
N PHE A 156 -17.99 -15.94 -10.62
CA PHE A 156 -19.16 -15.45 -11.34
C PHE A 156 -18.98 -14.02 -11.92
N LEU A 157 -17.90 -13.32 -11.56
CA LEU A 157 -17.53 -11.99 -12.04
C LEU A 157 -16.03 -11.97 -12.37
N PRO A 158 -15.64 -12.39 -13.58
CA PRO A 158 -14.24 -12.45 -13.98
C PRO A 158 -13.52 -11.12 -13.76
N GLY A 159 -12.33 -11.18 -13.16
CA GLY A 159 -11.52 -10.01 -12.81
C GLY A 159 -11.90 -9.34 -11.48
N PHE A 160 -13.03 -9.70 -10.86
CA PHE A 160 -13.43 -9.17 -9.55
C PHE A 160 -12.91 -10.03 -8.40
N TYR A 161 -12.61 -9.38 -7.28
CA TYR A 161 -12.17 -10.05 -6.06
C TYR A 161 -12.74 -9.39 -4.80
N VAL A 162 -12.72 -10.16 -3.71
CA VAL A 162 -12.88 -9.66 -2.34
C VAL A 162 -11.63 -9.99 -1.55
N GLN A 163 -11.23 -9.09 -0.66
CA GLN A 163 -10.04 -9.25 0.14
C GLN A 163 -10.26 -8.69 1.54
N GLY A 164 -9.80 -9.42 2.53
CA GLY A 164 -9.71 -8.98 3.91
C GLY A 164 -8.28 -9.10 4.40
N SER A 165 -7.82 -8.12 5.14
CA SER A 165 -6.55 -8.19 5.85
C SER A 165 -6.70 -7.76 7.29
N SER A 166 -5.88 -8.35 8.16
CA SER A 166 -5.72 -7.93 9.54
C SER A 166 -4.24 -7.84 9.87
N ALA A 167 -3.86 -6.83 10.64
CA ALA A 167 -2.51 -6.71 11.16
C ALA A 167 -2.58 -6.43 12.67
N TYR A 168 -1.71 -7.07 13.41
CA TYR A 168 -1.49 -6.81 14.83
C TYR A 168 -0.10 -6.22 15.00
N SER A 169 -0.06 -4.98 15.45
CA SER A 169 1.19 -4.35 15.86
C SER A 169 1.48 -4.72 17.31
N PHE A 170 2.67 -5.24 17.56
CA PHE A 170 3.07 -5.75 18.87
C PHE A 170 4.26 -5.01 19.47
N TYR A 171 4.84 -4.05 18.75
CA TYR A 171 5.91 -3.18 19.21
C TYR A 171 5.78 -1.78 18.61
N GLY A 172 6.15 -0.77 19.37
CA GLY A 172 5.97 0.63 19.04
C GLY A 172 4.55 1.07 19.35
N ILE A 173 3.61 0.73 18.50
CA ILE A 173 2.17 0.81 18.71
C ILE A 173 1.67 -0.60 19.00
N THR A 174 0.68 -0.77 19.86
CA THR A 174 0.09 -2.08 20.16
C THR A 174 -1.39 -2.09 19.84
N GLY A 175 -1.80 -2.91 18.88
CA GLY A 175 -3.23 -3.00 18.53
C GLY A 175 -3.50 -3.60 17.15
N TRP A 176 -4.78 -3.68 16.82
CA TRP A 176 -5.28 -4.29 15.60
C TRP A 176 -5.62 -3.28 14.54
N TRP A 177 -5.34 -3.67 13.30
CA TRP A 177 -5.74 -2.99 12.09
C TRP A 177 -6.45 -3.97 11.16
N PHE A 178 -7.54 -3.53 10.54
CA PHE A 178 -8.32 -4.33 9.60
C PHE A 178 -8.58 -3.52 8.34
N ASP A 179 -8.41 -4.13 7.18
CA ASP A 179 -8.80 -3.60 5.88
C ASP A 179 -9.66 -4.63 5.16
N MET A 180 -10.80 -4.21 4.66
CA MET A 180 -11.71 -5.02 3.85
C MET A 180 -11.99 -4.29 2.55
N CYS A 181 -11.77 -4.96 1.44
CA CYS A 181 -12.00 -4.34 0.13
C CYS A 181 -12.56 -5.32 -0.90
N THR A 182 -13.14 -4.73 -1.91
CA THR A 182 -13.44 -5.39 -3.18
C THR A 182 -12.81 -4.60 -4.31
N GLY A 183 -12.49 -5.25 -5.39
CA GLY A 183 -11.89 -4.61 -6.55
C GLY A 183 -12.05 -5.42 -7.81
N SER A 184 -11.53 -4.88 -8.89
CA SER A 184 -11.45 -5.56 -10.18
C SER A 184 -10.16 -5.15 -10.86
N ASP A 185 -9.53 -6.14 -11.50
CA ASP A 185 -8.38 -5.97 -12.37
C ASP A 185 -8.77 -6.54 -13.74
N SER A 186 -8.86 -5.69 -14.75
CA SER A 186 -9.35 -6.06 -16.07
C SER A 186 -8.37 -5.62 -17.16
N ARG A 187 -8.05 -6.52 -18.07
CA ARG A 187 -7.31 -6.21 -19.28
C ARG A 187 -8.27 -5.65 -20.32
N LEU A 188 -8.10 -4.39 -20.70
CA LEU A 188 -8.92 -3.70 -21.70
C LEU A 188 -8.37 -3.88 -23.12
N THR A 189 -7.04 -3.83 -23.26
CA THR A 189 -6.34 -4.06 -24.53
C THR A 189 -5.06 -4.86 -24.27
N GLU A 190 -4.28 -5.16 -25.31
CA GLU A 190 -2.98 -5.84 -25.15
C GLU A 190 -2.01 -5.08 -24.24
N ASN A 191 -2.10 -3.76 -24.22
CA ASN A 191 -1.19 -2.89 -23.49
C ASN A 191 -1.83 -2.11 -22.35
N LEU A 192 -3.17 -2.17 -22.17
CA LEU A 192 -3.88 -1.39 -21.15
C LEU A 192 -4.66 -2.30 -20.21
N TYR A 193 -4.38 -2.13 -18.93
CA TYR A 193 -5.10 -2.76 -17.83
C TYR A 193 -5.73 -1.66 -16.97
N MET A 194 -6.90 -1.94 -16.45
CA MET A 194 -7.62 -1.05 -15.53
C MET A 194 -7.97 -1.79 -14.27
N GLY A 195 -7.67 -1.18 -13.14
CA GLY A 195 -8.06 -1.67 -11.83
C GLY A 195 -8.92 -0.64 -11.09
N PHE A 196 -9.85 -1.12 -10.30
CA PHE A 196 -10.47 -0.32 -9.25
C PHE A 196 -10.50 -1.07 -7.94
N LYS A 197 -10.51 -0.33 -6.84
CA LYS A 197 -10.58 -0.85 -5.49
C LYS A 197 -11.47 0.04 -4.64
N PHE A 198 -12.36 -0.57 -3.88
CA PHE A 198 -13.17 0.10 -2.87
C PHE A 198 -13.04 -0.64 -1.55
N GLY A 199 -12.79 0.07 -0.47
CA GLY A 199 -12.59 -0.59 0.82
C GLY A 199 -12.86 0.29 2.02
N ALA A 200 -12.77 -0.36 3.18
CA ALA A 200 -12.98 0.21 4.49
C ALA A 200 -11.89 -0.24 5.46
N VAL A 201 -11.43 0.69 6.25
CA VAL A 201 -10.36 0.49 7.23
C VAL A 201 -10.87 0.72 8.63
N LEU A 202 -10.57 -0.23 9.53
CA LEU A 202 -10.90 -0.16 10.94
C LEU A 202 -9.64 -0.36 11.80
N SER A 203 -9.63 0.17 13.00
CA SER A 203 -8.62 -0.15 14.02
C SER A 203 -9.24 -0.42 15.38
N SER A 204 -8.54 -1.22 16.18
CA SER A 204 -8.89 -1.48 17.57
C SER A 204 -7.63 -1.47 18.41
N SER A 205 -7.59 -0.60 19.41
CA SER A 205 -6.45 -0.39 20.32
C SER A 205 -5.13 0.02 19.62
N TYR A 206 -5.16 0.27 18.32
CA TYR A 206 -4.01 0.74 17.56
C TYR A 206 -3.67 2.21 17.86
N TRP A 207 -4.69 3.02 18.08
CA TRP A 207 -4.55 4.41 18.45
C TRP A 207 -4.98 4.60 19.92
N PRO A 208 -4.45 5.61 20.61
CA PRO A 208 -4.93 5.95 21.94
C PRO A 208 -6.41 6.29 21.97
N SER A 209 -6.96 6.50 23.13
CA SER A 209 -8.39 6.73 23.35
C SER A 209 -8.97 7.74 22.36
N GLY A 210 -10.01 7.35 21.64
CA GLY A 210 -10.70 8.18 20.64
C GLY A 210 -10.38 7.88 19.20
N GLY A 211 -9.26 7.21 18.88
CA GLY A 211 -8.84 6.87 17.52
C GLY A 211 -9.30 5.49 17.03
N ASN A 212 -10.05 4.73 17.84
CA ASN A 212 -10.50 3.38 17.48
C ASN A 212 -11.77 3.37 16.63
N GLY A 213 -12.00 2.25 15.97
CA GLY A 213 -13.16 1.99 15.11
C GLY A 213 -12.88 2.31 13.65
N TRP A 214 -13.88 2.80 12.95
CA TRP A 214 -13.80 3.12 11.53
C TRP A 214 -12.83 4.28 11.25
N GLN A 215 -11.77 4.00 10.48
CA GLN A 215 -10.74 4.97 10.14
C GLN A 215 -11.04 5.72 8.84
N ALA A 216 -11.30 4.97 7.77
CA ALA A 216 -11.57 5.54 6.47
C ALA A 216 -12.38 4.59 5.57
N LEU A 217 -13.10 5.17 4.61
CA LEU A 217 -13.44 4.54 3.34
C LEU A 217 -12.48 5.04 2.28
N TYR A 218 -12.19 4.20 1.31
CA TYR A 218 -11.41 4.62 0.16
C TYR A 218 -11.95 4.01 -1.14
N PHE A 219 -11.73 4.75 -2.22
CA PHE A 219 -11.93 4.31 -3.58
C PHE A 219 -10.69 4.66 -4.38
N ARG A 220 -10.23 3.75 -5.25
CA ARG A 220 -9.07 3.95 -6.11
C ARG A 220 -9.30 3.38 -7.48
N VAL A 221 -8.84 4.10 -8.49
CA VAL A 221 -8.73 3.64 -9.88
C VAL A 221 -7.27 3.70 -10.29
N THR A 222 -6.80 2.67 -10.96
CA THR A 222 -5.44 2.57 -11.51
C THR A 222 -5.54 2.17 -12.97
N ALA A 223 -4.75 2.80 -13.83
CA ALA A 223 -4.56 2.37 -15.21
C ALA A 223 -3.10 1.95 -15.37
N SER A 224 -2.85 0.77 -15.92
CA SER A 224 -1.50 0.25 -16.15
C SER A 224 -1.30 0.14 -17.65
N TYR A 225 -0.44 0.96 -18.23
CA TYR A 225 -0.15 0.97 -19.65
C TYR A 225 1.27 0.45 -19.90
N ARG A 226 1.38 -0.62 -20.71
CA ARG A 226 2.65 -1.19 -21.12
C ARG A 226 3.35 -0.25 -22.10
N LEU A 227 4.53 0.22 -21.75
CA LEU A 227 5.36 1.07 -22.61
C LEU A 227 6.19 0.21 -23.59
N PHE A 228 6.97 -0.72 -23.07
CA PHE A 228 7.78 -1.67 -23.81
C PHE A 228 8.22 -2.83 -22.90
N GLY A 229 8.37 -4.04 -23.46
CA GLY A 229 8.75 -5.23 -22.68
C GLY A 229 7.89 -5.39 -21.42
N ASP A 230 8.52 -5.42 -20.28
CA ASP A 230 7.90 -5.57 -18.96
C ASP A 230 7.91 -4.25 -18.17
N VAL A 231 7.97 -3.10 -18.86
CA VAL A 231 7.91 -1.75 -18.30
C VAL A 231 6.51 -1.17 -18.50
N PHE A 232 5.91 -0.70 -17.40
CA PHE A 232 4.58 -0.10 -17.37
C PHE A 232 4.63 1.30 -16.76
N VAL A 233 3.70 2.16 -17.19
CA VAL A 233 3.34 3.39 -16.49
C VAL A 233 1.97 3.22 -15.86
N GLU A 234 1.84 3.59 -14.59
CA GLU A 234 0.63 3.38 -13.79
C GLU A 234 0.15 4.70 -13.16
N PRO A 235 -0.61 5.54 -13.89
CA PRO A 235 -1.37 6.61 -13.26
C PRO A 235 -2.50 6.05 -12.40
N PHE A 236 -2.78 6.76 -11.29
CA PHE A 236 -3.91 6.43 -10.43
C PHE A 236 -4.60 7.67 -9.88
N ALA A 237 -5.85 7.49 -9.47
CA ALA A 237 -6.60 8.46 -8.69
C ALA A 237 -7.36 7.72 -7.58
N GLY A 238 -7.41 8.32 -6.40
CA GLY A 238 -8.12 7.78 -5.26
C GLY A 238 -8.87 8.88 -4.51
N LEU A 239 -9.92 8.48 -3.81
CA LEU A 239 -10.70 9.32 -2.92
C LEU A 239 -10.80 8.63 -1.56
N HIS A 240 -10.50 9.38 -0.52
CA HIS A 240 -10.56 8.92 0.87
C HIS A 240 -11.58 9.74 1.65
N TRP A 241 -12.43 9.04 2.40
CA TRP A 241 -13.38 9.62 3.36
C TRP A 241 -12.95 9.25 4.76
N LEU A 242 -12.60 10.26 5.55
CA LEU A 242 -12.18 10.07 6.94
C LEU A 242 -13.35 9.59 7.79
N GLY A 243 -13.13 8.49 8.50
CA GLY A 243 -14.10 7.91 9.40
C GLY A 243 -14.05 8.50 10.83
N ARG A 244 -14.93 7.99 11.69
CA ARG A 244 -15.07 8.46 13.08
C ARG A 244 -13.78 8.26 13.88
N GLY A 245 -13.06 7.15 13.69
CA GLY A 245 -11.79 6.88 14.35
C GLY A 245 -10.70 7.87 13.92
N GLY A 246 -10.60 8.16 12.62
CA GLY A 246 -9.65 9.17 12.11
C GLY A 246 -9.96 10.59 12.64
N HIS A 247 -11.23 10.96 12.78
CA HIS A 247 -11.61 12.20 13.46
C HIS A 247 -11.29 12.17 14.96
N GLY A 248 -11.36 10.99 15.60
CA GLY A 248 -10.98 10.77 16.98
C GLY A 248 -9.50 11.05 17.23
N LEU A 249 -8.63 10.66 16.29
CA LEU A 249 -7.18 10.98 16.33
C LEU A 249 -6.95 12.49 16.47
N ASN A 250 -7.52 13.28 15.58
CA ASN A 250 -7.37 14.74 15.63
C ASN A 250 -7.84 15.34 16.97
N ARG A 251 -8.89 14.78 17.53
CA ARG A 251 -9.43 15.22 18.82
C ARG A 251 -8.51 14.89 19.99
N THR A 252 -7.94 13.69 19.98
CA THR A 252 -7.03 13.21 21.04
C THR A 252 -5.75 14.02 21.12
N TYR A 253 -5.26 14.48 19.99
CA TYR A 253 -4.00 15.26 19.91
C TYR A 253 -4.19 16.76 20.02
N GLY A 254 -5.42 17.25 19.92
CA GLY A 254 -5.72 18.68 19.89
C GLY A 254 -5.20 19.40 18.63
N GLU A 255 -4.73 18.66 17.64
CA GLU A 255 -4.23 19.16 16.35
C GLU A 255 -4.71 18.31 15.20
N THR A 256 -4.61 18.83 13.97
CA THR A 256 -5.01 18.11 12.78
C THR A 256 -3.88 17.18 12.30
N LEU A 257 -3.79 15.98 12.86
CA LEU A 257 -2.83 14.94 12.44
C LEU A 257 -3.21 14.33 11.09
N VAL A 258 -4.51 14.14 10.85
CA VAL A 258 -5.01 13.56 9.60
C VAL A 258 -6.02 14.51 8.96
N LYS A 259 -5.96 14.62 7.64
CA LYS A 259 -6.91 15.45 6.88
C LYS A 259 -8.21 14.69 6.66
N GLY A 260 -9.31 15.43 6.55
CA GLY A 260 -10.61 14.92 6.14
C GLY A 260 -10.61 14.39 4.69
N ASN A 261 -11.79 14.31 4.10
CA ASN A 261 -11.96 13.78 2.73
C ASN A 261 -10.99 14.41 1.73
N ARG A 262 -10.25 13.58 0.98
CA ARG A 262 -9.20 14.03 0.07
C ARG A 262 -9.10 13.16 -1.17
N TRP A 263 -8.75 13.81 -2.26
CA TRP A 263 -8.24 13.17 -3.47
C TRP A 263 -6.74 12.92 -3.34
N VAL A 264 -6.33 11.78 -3.84
CA VAL A 264 -4.93 11.37 -4.02
C VAL A 264 -4.75 11.00 -5.47
N THR A 265 -3.73 11.54 -6.12
CA THR A 265 -3.40 11.19 -7.50
C THR A 265 -1.90 10.96 -7.62
N GLY A 266 -1.50 10.16 -8.56
CA GLY A 266 -0.09 9.91 -8.80
C GLY A 266 0.15 9.12 -10.06
N VAL A 267 1.43 8.82 -10.29
CA VAL A 267 1.90 8.01 -11.40
C VAL A 267 3.11 7.21 -10.95
N SER A 268 3.23 5.99 -11.40
CA SER A 268 4.38 5.12 -11.14
C SER A 268 4.94 4.58 -12.44
N LEU A 269 6.24 4.32 -12.44
CA LEU A 269 6.90 3.45 -13.42
C LEU A 269 7.15 2.10 -12.74
N VAL A 270 6.75 1.03 -13.39
CA VAL A 270 6.85 -0.34 -12.88
C VAL A 270 7.64 -1.18 -13.86
N TYR A 271 8.64 -1.87 -13.36
CA TYR A 271 9.37 -2.91 -14.08
C TYR A 271 9.06 -4.26 -13.44
N SER A 272 8.62 -5.21 -14.26
CA SER A 272 8.30 -6.58 -13.82
C SER A 272 9.34 -7.57 -14.32
N PHE A 273 9.66 -8.58 -13.54
CA PHE A 273 10.67 -9.58 -13.88
C PHE A 273 10.33 -10.98 -13.35
#